data_101f4c95c42c3b4dc32089f1bb1119aa
#
_entry.id   101f4c95c42c3b4dc32089f1bb1119aa
#
_cell.length_a   1.000
_cell.length_b   1.000
_cell.length_c   1.000
_cell.angle_alpha   90.00
_cell.angle_beta   90.00
_cell.angle_gamma   90.00
#
_symmetry.space_group_name_H-M   'P 1'
#
loop_
_entity.id
_entity.type
_entity.pdbx_description
1 polymer ?
#
loop_
_entity_poly.entity_id
_entity_poly.type
_entity_poly.pdbx_seq_one_letter_code
_entity_poly.pdbx_strand_id
1 'polypeptide(L)'
;EDAILVSERMVKEDYYTSIHIEEFDIEARDTKLGPEDITRDIPNVSESFLNDLDESGIIRIGAYVKPGDILVGKVTPKGETLLTPEEKLLRAIFGEKAGDIRDASLTCPPGIEGIIVGVKIFSRKGIEKDDRAKAIEADELEVMDKNLQDETRILQDEVKKRIAAMLVGKTLSADLFDDFGRERLLVEGTILTDEILMDLSYNSLVRIKLNPGDSSLQEDLNELEQRTGRQVEVIKRVSDEKKEKVLRGDELPPGVIKLVKVYVAMKRKLSVGDKMAGRHGNKGVIARVLPE
;
A
#
# COMPACT_ATOMS: atom_id res chain seq x y z
N GLU A 1 -12.03 31.82 -33.88
CA GLU A 1 -10.92 32.21 -32.98
C GLU A 1 -10.80 31.18 -31.89
N ASP A 2 -9.63 30.98 -31.37
CA ASP A 2 -9.32 30.04 -30.27
C ASP A 2 -9.60 28.54 -30.53
N ALA A 3 -9.92 28.12 -31.76
CA ALA A 3 -10.09 26.73 -32.12
C ALA A 3 -8.73 26.05 -32.37
N ILE A 4 -8.49 24.92 -31.69
CA ILE A 4 -7.27 24.14 -31.84
C ILE A 4 -7.58 22.85 -32.62
N LEU A 5 -6.75 22.55 -33.61
CA LEU A 5 -6.78 21.29 -34.34
C LEU A 5 -5.64 20.39 -33.77
N VAL A 6 -5.95 19.13 -33.53
CA VAL A 6 -5.01 18.16 -32.98
C VAL A 6 -4.89 17.01 -33.97
N SER A 7 -3.65 16.49 -34.15
CA SER A 7 -3.41 15.31 -34.96
C SER A 7 -3.90 14.06 -34.20
N GLU A 8 -4.49 13.10 -34.88
CA GLU A 8 -4.89 11.80 -34.35
C GLU A 8 -3.69 11.04 -33.78
N ARG A 9 -2.51 11.22 -34.35
CA ARG A 9 -1.27 10.63 -33.85
C ARG A 9 -0.94 11.04 -32.43
N MET A 10 -1.15 12.32 -32.07
CA MET A 10 -0.94 12.79 -30.69
C MET A 10 -1.84 12.05 -29.69
N VAL A 11 -3.08 11.77 -30.07
CA VAL A 11 -4.02 11.02 -29.22
C VAL A 11 -3.66 9.52 -29.17
N LYS A 12 -3.20 8.96 -30.29
CA LYS A 12 -2.78 7.55 -30.37
C LYS A 12 -1.50 7.29 -29.56
N GLU A 13 -0.52 8.19 -29.65
CA GLU A 13 0.75 8.10 -28.96
C GLU A 13 0.70 8.60 -27.51
N ASP A 14 -0.51 8.86 -26.99
CA ASP A 14 -0.76 9.29 -25.61
C ASP A 14 -0.10 10.62 -25.20
N TYR A 15 0.17 11.52 -26.14
CA TYR A 15 0.60 12.88 -25.81
C TYR A 15 -0.51 13.62 -25.08
N TYR A 16 -0.14 14.38 -24.04
CA TYR A 16 -1.05 15.10 -23.15
C TYR A 16 -2.14 14.23 -22.52
N THR A 17 -1.89 12.94 -22.39
CA THR A 17 -2.74 12.03 -21.65
C THR A 17 -2.48 12.19 -20.16
N SER A 18 -3.53 12.27 -19.36
CA SER A 18 -3.44 12.34 -17.91
C SER A 18 -4.00 11.07 -17.27
N ILE A 19 -3.42 10.71 -16.14
CA ILE A 19 -3.94 9.64 -15.28
C ILE A 19 -4.58 10.32 -14.08
N HIS A 20 -5.86 10.03 -13.84
CA HIS A 20 -6.59 10.47 -12.67
C HIS A 20 -6.91 9.27 -11.81
N ILE A 21 -6.73 9.42 -10.50
CA ILE A 21 -7.12 8.41 -9.52
C ILE A 21 -8.27 8.98 -8.71
N GLU A 22 -9.43 8.32 -8.81
CA GLU A 22 -10.62 8.66 -8.04
C GLU A 22 -10.76 7.69 -6.86
N GLU A 23 -11.11 8.24 -5.70
CA GLU A 23 -11.36 7.48 -4.48
C GLU A 23 -12.87 7.38 -4.26
N PHE A 24 -13.35 6.16 -4.08
CA PHE A 24 -14.72 5.85 -3.68
C PHE A 24 -14.69 5.15 -2.34
N ASP A 25 -15.52 5.61 -1.43
CA ASP A 25 -15.63 5.02 -0.10
C ASP A 25 -17.06 4.59 0.20
N ILE A 26 -17.16 3.53 1.00
CA ILE A 26 -18.43 3.03 1.53
C ILE A 26 -18.25 2.59 2.97
N GLU A 27 -19.20 2.95 3.80
CA GLU A 27 -19.24 2.58 5.21
C GLU A 27 -20.33 1.56 5.48
N ALA A 28 -20.01 0.51 6.24
CA ALA A 28 -20.99 -0.34 6.88
C ALA A 28 -21.21 0.14 8.31
N ARG A 29 -22.47 0.41 8.67
CA ARG A 29 -22.85 0.98 9.97
C ARG A 29 -23.67 0.00 10.77
N ASP A 30 -23.60 0.14 12.09
CA ASP A 30 -24.56 -0.50 13.00
C ASP A 30 -25.85 0.31 13.02
N THR A 31 -26.97 -0.31 12.61
CA THR A 31 -28.27 0.34 12.55
C THR A 31 -29.21 -0.26 13.59
N LYS A 32 -30.30 0.45 13.92
CA LYS A 32 -31.33 -0.04 14.88
C LYS A 32 -32.01 -1.32 14.41
N LEU A 33 -31.94 -1.65 13.12
CA LEU A 33 -32.54 -2.84 12.51
C LEU A 33 -31.54 -4.01 12.41
N GLY A 34 -30.30 -3.78 12.75
CA GLY A 34 -29.20 -4.72 12.64
C GLY A 34 -27.99 -4.10 11.95
N PRO A 35 -26.84 -4.75 12.00
CA PRO A 35 -25.64 -4.28 11.32
C PRO A 35 -25.78 -4.37 9.79
N GLU A 36 -25.27 -3.37 9.09
CA GLU A 36 -25.04 -3.46 7.65
C GLU A 36 -23.86 -4.40 7.39
N ASP A 37 -23.90 -5.13 6.28
CA ASP A 37 -22.84 -6.07 5.94
C ASP A 37 -22.31 -5.81 4.53
N ILE A 38 -20.98 -6.05 4.37
CA ILE A 38 -20.31 -6.01 3.07
C ILE A 38 -20.13 -7.45 2.62
N THR A 39 -20.85 -7.81 1.55
CA THR A 39 -20.93 -9.18 1.07
C THR A 39 -21.13 -9.24 -0.44
N ARG A 40 -20.75 -10.36 -1.03
CA ARG A 40 -21.05 -10.69 -2.43
C ARG A 40 -22.51 -11.12 -2.63
N ASP A 41 -23.19 -11.52 -1.56
CA ASP A 41 -24.56 -12.05 -1.57
C ASP A 41 -25.57 -10.90 -1.65
N ILE A 42 -25.70 -10.29 -2.83
CA ILE A 42 -26.56 -9.13 -3.09
C ILE A 42 -27.85 -9.61 -3.72
N PRO A 43 -29.03 -9.25 -3.16
CA PRO A 43 -30.31 -9.69 -3.70
C PRO A 43 -30.58 -9.01 -5.06
N ASN A 44 -31.19 -9.76 -5.99
CA ASN A 44 -31.66 -9.28 -7.30
C ASN A 44 -30.58 -8.78 -8.25
N VAL A 45 -29.32 -9.19 -8.08
CA VAL A 45 -28.21 -8.88 -8.97
C VAL A 45 -27.81 -10.12 -9.77
N SER A 46 -27.56 -9.95 -11.07
CA SER A 46 -27.09 -11.03 -11.94
C SER A 46 -25.64 -11.40 -11.61
N GLU A 47 -25.29 -12.67 -11.68
CA GLU A 47 -23.92 -13.17 -11.46
C GLU A 47 -22.88 -12.48 -12.33
N SER A 48 -23.27 -12.00 -13.52
CA SER A 48 -22.35 -11.28 -14.41
C SER A 48 -21.76 -10.00 -13.81
N PHE A 49 -22.52 -9.31 -12.92
CA PHE A 49 -22.03 -8.13 -12.20
C PHE A 49 -21.19 -8.48 -10.97
N LEU A 50 -21.22 -9.74 -10.54
CA LEU A 50 -20.50 -10.23 -9.37
C LEU A 50 -19.17 -10.89 -9.72
N ASN A 51 -18.85 -11.06 -11.01
CA ASN A 51 -17.64 -11.78 -11.44
C ASN A 51 -16.32 -11.16 -10.98
N ASP A 52 -16.28 -9.84 -10.87
CA ASP A 52 -15.09 -9.10 -10.45
C ASP A 52 -15.04 -8.82 -8.95
N LEU A 53 -16.07 -9.24 -8.20
CA LEU A 53 -16.09 -9.20 -6.75
C LEU A 53 -15.46 -10.47 -6.18
N ASP A 54 -14.71 -10.30 -5.09
CA ASP A 54 -14.22 -11.42 -4.29
C ASP A 54 -15.31 -11.99 -3.34
N GLU A 55 -14.94 -12.98 -2.55
CA GLU A 55 -15.87 -13.60 -1.59
C GLU A 55 -16.34 -12.62 -0.50
N SER A 56 -15.56 -11.60 -0.20
CA SER A 56 -15.90 -10.53 0.74
C SER A 56 -16.80 -9.45 0.14
N GLY A 57 -17.19 -9.58 -1.15
CA GLY A 57 -18.02 -8.60 -1.85
C GLY A 57 -17.28 -7.34 -2.30
N ILE A 58 -15.97 -7.39 -2.39
CA ILE A 58 -15.13 -6.24 -2.77
C ILE A 58 -14.47 -6.53 -4.12
N ILE A 59 -14.38 -5.51 -4.96
CA ILE A 59 -13.80 -5.65 -6.30
C ILE A 59 -12.30 -5.97 -6.24
N ARG A 60 -11.84 -6.80 -7.20
CA ARG A 60 -10.43 -7.20 -7.32
C ARG A 60 -9.55 -6.07 -7.83
N ILE A 61 -8.33 -5.99 -7.33
CA ILE A 61 -7.30 -5.09 -7.88
C ILE A 61 -6.95 -5.58 -9.31
N GLY A 62 -6.85 -4.62 -10.25
CA GLY A 62 -6.61 -4.90 -11.67
C GLY A 62 -7.89 -5.12 -12.48
N ALA A 63 -9.07 -5.19 -11.87
CA ALA A 63 -10.34 -5.28 -12.59
C ALA A 63 -10.61 -3.96 -13.35
N TYR A 64 -11.16 -4.11 -14.56
CA TYR A 64 -11.60 -2.99 -15.37
C TYR A 64 -13.07 -2.71 -15.09
N VAL A 65 -13.38 -1.47 -14.73
CA VAL A 65 -14.73 -1.05 -14.32
C VAL A 65 -15.34 -0.05 -15.28
N LYS A 66 -16.65 -0.17 -15.44
CA LYS A 66 -17.50 0.72 -16.25
C LYS A 66 -18.59 1.35 -15.37
N PRO A 67 -19.24 2.42 -15.86
CA PRO A 67 -20.38 2.99 -15.17
C PRO A 67 -21.47 1.95 -14.91
N GLY A 68 -21.90 1.85 -13.65
CA GLY A 68 -22.91 0.89 -13.20
C GLY A 68 -22.37 -0.43 -12.63
N ASP A 69 -21.08 -0.74 -12.81
CA ASP A 69 -20.47 -1.92 -12.19
C ASP A 69 -20.39 -1.76 -10.67
N ILE A 70 -20.53 -2.86 -9.96
CA ILE A 70 -20.48 -2.86 -8.49
C ILE A 70 -19.01 -2.86 -8.04
N LEU A 71 -18.65 -1.86 -7.26
CA LEU A 71 -17.32 -1.73 -6.66
C LEU A 71 -17.24 -2.45 -5.32
N VAL A 72 -18.29 -2.31 -4.50
CA VAL A 72 -18.40 -2.96 -3.20
C VAL A 72 -19.86 -3.35 -2.97
N GLY A 73 -20.10 -4.62 -2.73
CA GLY A 73 -21.41 -5.15 -2.39
C GLY A 73 -21.76 -4.85 -0.93
N LYS A 74 -22.85 -4.17 -0.69
CA LYS A 74 -23.37 -3.86 0.64
C LYS A 74 -24.84 -4.16 0.73
N VAL A 75 -25.22 -4.79 1.83
CA VAL A 75 -26.63 -5.06 2.16
C VAL A 75 -27.02 -4.39 3.47
N THR A 76 -28.20 -3.82 3.49
CA THR A 76 -28.76 -3.14 4.66
C THR A 76 -30.03 -3.89 5.12
N PRO A 77 -30.21 -4.17 6.41
CA PRO A 77 -31.41 -4.78 6.93
C PRO A 77 -32.63 -3.90 6.61
N LYS A 78 -33.70 -4.53 6.13
CA LYS A 78 -34.98 -3.87 5.85
C LYS A 78 -35.85 -3.91 7.11
N GLY A 79 -36.37 -2.77 7.53
CA GLY A 79 -37.31 -2.72 8.62
C GLY A 79 -38.58 -3.49 8.30
N GLU A 80 -39.30 -3.95 9.33
CA GLU A 80 -40.62 -4.58 9.19
C GLU A 80 -41.63 -3.61 8.53
N THR A 81 -41.64 -3.59 7.22
CA THR A 81 -42.78 -3.06 6.46
C THR A 81 -43.80 -4.15 6.35
N LEU A 82 -45.06 -3.80 6.46
CA LEU A 82 -46.19 -4.72 6.19
C LEU A 82 -45.95 -5.38 4.82
N LEU A 83 -45.55 -6.65 4.86
CA LEU A 83 -45.27 -7.44 3.66
C LEU A 83 -46.50 -7.47 2.76
N THR A 84 -46.35 -7.12 1.52
CA THR A 84 -47.39 -7.33 0.52
C THR A 84 -47.68 -8.82 0.37
N PRO A 85 -48.92 -9.22 -0.04
CA PRO A 85 -49.23 -10.65 -0.26
C PRO A 85 -48.22 -11.33 -1.20
N GLU A 86 -47.70 -10.59 -2.18
CA GLU A 86 -46.71 -11.07 -3.17
C GLU A 86 -45.34 -11.32 -2.51
N GLU A 87 -44.87 -10.43 -1.62
CA GLU A 87 -43.65 -10.63 -0.86
C GLU A 87 -43.75 -11.81 0.12
N LYS A 88 -44.93 -12.05 0.71
CA LYS A 88 -45.17 -13.25 1.54
C LYS A 88 -45.06 -14.54 0.73
N LEU A 89 -45.49 -14.50 -0.52
CA LEU A 89 -45.46 -15.65 -1.43
C LEU A 89 -44.00 -15.91 -1.90
N LEU A 90 -43.23 -14.87 -2.21
CA LEU A 90 -41.84 -14.96 -2.53
C LEU A 90 -41.00 -15.50 -1.34
N ARG A 91 -41.28 -15.06 -0.12
CA ARG A 91 -40.68 -15.64 1.10
C ARG A 91 -40.95 -17.14 1.25
N ALA A 92 -42.17 -17.57 0.97
CA ALA A 92 -42.54 -18.98 1.06
C ALA A 92 -41.82 -19.86 0.02
N ILE A 93 -41.50 -19.31 -1.16
CA ILE A 93 -40.87 -20.03 -2.28
C ILE A 93 -39.34 -20.00 -2.20
N PHE A 94 -38.74 -18.85 -1.85
CA PHE A 94 -37.29 -18.62 -1.90
C PHE A 94 -36.58 -18.56 -0.53
N GLY A 95 -37.33 -18.77 0.58
CA GLY A 95 -36.81 -18.74 1.95
C GLY A 95 -36.76 -17.34 2.57
N GLU A 96 -36.61 -17.28 3.89
CA GLU A 96 -36.69 -16.05 4.70
C GLU A 96 -35.65 -14.97 4.36
N LYS A 97 -34.51 -15.36 3.79
CA LYS A 97 -33.38 -14.42 3.54
C LYS A 97 -33.62 -13.37 2.45
N ALA A 98 -34.45 -13.67 1.45
CA ALA A 98 -34.62 -12.77 0.28
C ALA A 98 -35.50 -11.52 0.54
N GLY A 99 -36.21 -11.46 1.67
CA GLY A 99 -37.11 -10.35 1.99
C GLY A 99 -36.61 -9.34 3.02
N ASP A 100 -35.55 -9.67 3.75
CA ASP A 100 -35.13 -8.91 4.94
C ASP A 100 -33.97 -7.95 4.69
N ILE A 101 -33.36 -7.97 3.50
CA ILE A 101 -32.22 -7.14 3.15
C ILE A 101 -32.51 -6.33 1.89
N ARG A 102 -31.91 -5.13 1.84
CA ARG A 102 -31.94 -4.22 0.70
C ARG A 102 -30.51 -4.02 0.19
N ASP A 103 -30.37 -4.00 -1.14
CA ASP A 103 -29.13 -3.60 -1.79
C ASP A 103 -28.83 -2.13 -1.52
N ALA A 104 -27.62 -1.87 -1.03
CA ALA A 104 -27.05 -0.56 -0.79
C ALA A 104 -25.58 -0.49 -1.30
N SER A 105 -25.28 -1.30 -2.31
CA SER A 105 -23.93 -1.45 -2.87
C SER A 105 -23.41 -0.15 -3.47
N LEU A 106 -22.09 0.00 -3.44
CA LEU A 106 -21.38 1.08 -4.11
C LEU A 106 -21.19 0.71 -5.57
N THR A 107 -21.81 1.47 -6.47
CA THR A 107 -21.65 1.30 -7.91
C THR A 107 -20.77 2.38 -8.52
N CYS A 108 -20.07 2.05 -9.60
CA CYS A 108 -19.26 2.99 -10.36
C CYS A 108 -20.15 4.09 -10.93
N PRO A 109 -19.91 5.39 -10.64
CA PRO A 109 -20.73 6.48 -11.15
C PRO A 109 -20.56 6.68 -12.65
N PRO A 110 -21.51 7.35 -13.30
CA PRO A 110 -21.42 7.66 -14.72
C PRO A 110 -20.22 8.56 -15.02
N GLY A 111 -19.55 8.27 -16.14
CA GLY A 111 -18.37 9.02 -16.58
C GLY A 111 -17.05 8.54 -16.01
N ILE A 112 -17.05 7.52 -15.20
CA ILE A 112 -15.84 6.88 -14.66
C ILE A 112 -15.66 5.51 -15.30
N GLU A 113 -14.53 5.33 -15.95
CA GLU A 113 -14.12 4.10 -16.60
C GLU A 113 -12.63 3.91 -16.41
N GLY A 114 -12.20 2.79 -15.83
CA GLY A 114 -10.80 2.63 -15.51
C GLY A 114 -10.45 1.28 -14.88
N ILE A 115 -9.28 1.22 -14.27
CA ILE A 115 -8.74 0.03 -13.63
C ILE A 115 -8.63 0.28 -12.13
N ILE A 116 -9.01 -0.73 -11.34
CA ILE A 116 -8.85 -0.69 -9.88
C ILE A 116 -7.36 -0.83 -9.55
N VAL A 117 -6.77 0.20 -8.95
CA VAL A 117 -5.35 0.23 -8.58
C VAL A 117 -5.10 -0.07 -7.11
N GLY A 118 -6.12 0.05 -6.28
CA GLY A 118 -5.98 -0.23 -4.85
C GLY A 118 -7.33 -0.36 -4.15
N VAL A 119 -7.31 -1.12 -3.08
CA VAL A 119 -8.44 -1.28 -2.15
C VAL A 119 -7.89 -1.21 -0.74
N LYS A 120 -8.52 -0.41 0.12
CA LYS A 120 -8.21 -0.35 1.56
C LYS A 120 -9.45 -0.70 2.37
N ILE A 121 -9.27 -1.55 3.36
CA ILE A 121 -10.33 -2.00 4.26
C ILE A 121 -9.94 -1.59 5.67
N PHE A 122 -10.80 -0.82 6.32
CA PHE A 122 -10.66 -0.40 7.70
C PHE A 122 -11.74 -1.08 8.52
N SER A 123 -11.35 -1.77 9.57
CA SER A 123 -12.27 -2.48 10.46
C SER A 123 -12.18 -1.93 11.88
N ARG A 124 -13.33 -1.75 12.52
CA ARG A 124 -13.38 -1.27 13.90
C ARG A 124 -12.71 -2.27 14.84
N LYS A 125 -12.01 -1.75 15.83
CA LYS A 125 -11.37 -2.53 16.89
C LYS A 125 -12.35 -3.48 17.58
N GLY A 126 -11.97 -4.76 17.69
CA GLY A 126 -12.75 -5.79 18.37
C GLY A 126 -13.79 -6.53 17.50
N ILE A 127 -13.82 -6.25 16.22
CA ILE A 127 -14.64 -6.98 15.25
C ILE A 127 -13.77 -8.03 14.54
N GLU A 128 -14.33 -9.20 14.27
CA GLU A 128 -13.64 -10.25 13.52
C GLU A 128 -13.36 -9.76 12.09
N LYS A 129 -12.08 -9.84 11.69
CA LYS A 129 -11.63 -9.38 10.37
C LYS A 129 -11.87 -10.47 9.34
N ASP A 130 -12.34 -10.08 8.17
CA ASP A 130 -12.49 -10.98 7.02
C ASP A 130 -11.13 -11.49 6.56
N ASP A 131 -11.11 -12.60 5.83
CA ASP A 131 -9.88 -13.21 5.31
C ASP A 131 -9.14 -12.27 4.34
N ARG A 132 -9.88 -11.44 3.59
CA ARG A 132 -9.30 -10.38 2.74
C ARG A 132 -8.60 -9.30 3.57
N ALA A 133 -9.22 -8.83 4.64
CA ALA A 133 -8.62 -7.85 5.53
C ALA A 133 -7.36 -8.39 6.19
N LYS A 134 -7.36 -9.67 6.61
CA LYS A 134 -6.17 -10.36 7.15
C LYS A 134 -5.05 -10.47 6.12
N ALA A 135 -5.39 -10.78 4.86
CA ALA A 135 -4.41 -10.86 3.79
C ALA A 135 -3.75 -9.49 3.51
N ILE A 136 -4.55 -8.42 3.43
CA ILE A 136 -4.04 -7.05 3.23
C ILE A 136 -3.13 -6.63 4.39
N GLU A 137 -3.52 -6.93 5.63
CA GLU A 137 -2.67 -6.64 6.80
C GLU A 137 -1.35 -7.42 6.78
N ALA A 138 -1.40 -8.69 6.38
CA ALA A 138 -0.19 -9.50 6.26
C ALA A 138 0.76 -8.92 5.20
N ASP A 139 0.25 -8.50 4.05
CA ASP A 139 1.02 -7.85 2.99
C ASP A 139 1.61 -6.51 3.47
N GLU A 140 0.84 -5.69 4.20
CA GLU A 140 1.33 -4.43 4.76
C GLU A 140 2.44 -4.66 5.80
N LEU A 141 2.30 -5.66 6.66
CA LEU A 141 3.33 -6.03 7.63
C LEU A 141 4.61 -6.52 6.93
N GLU A 142 4.49 -7.33 5.87
CA GLU A 142 5.64 -7.77 5.08
C GLU A 142 6.38 -6.60 4.43
N VAL A 143 5.65 -5.65 3.86
CA VAL A 143 6.24 -4.42 3.29
C VAL A 143 6.94 -3.59 4.37
N MET A 144 6.35 -3.47 5.57
CA MET A 144 6.99 -2.77 6.69
C MET A 144 8.26 -3.46 7.15
N ASP A 145 8.28 -4.80 7.17
CA ASP A 145 9.47 -5.59 7.50
C ASP A 145 10.59 -5.42 6.47
N LYS A 146 10.26 -5.45 5.19
CA LYS A 146 11.21 -5.17 4.11
C LYS A 146 11.80 -3.77 4.22
N ASN A 147 10.94 -2.78 4.44
CA ASN A 147 11.39 -1.39 4.62
C ASN A 147 12.35 -1.26 5.81
N LEU A 148 12.03 -1.87 6.96
CA LEU A 148 12.89 -1.88 8.14
C LEU A 148 14.26 -2.52 7.85
N GLN A 149 14.27 -3.65 7.13
CA GLN A 149 15.49 -4.32 6.74
C GLN A 149 16.33 -3.45 5.80
N ASP A 150 15.71 -2.82 4.80
CA ASP A 150 16.38 -1.95 3.85
C ASP A 150 16.93 -0.69 4.52
N GLU A 151 16.17 -0.02 5.37
CA GLU A 151 16.63 1.15 6.13
C GLU A 151 17.82 0.78 7.03
N THR A 152 17.75 -0.36 7.72
CA THR A 152 18.84 -0.84 8.58
C THR A 152 20.09 -1.17 7.75
N ARG A 153 19.92 -1.83 6.61
CA ARG A 153 21.01 -2.18 5.71
C ARG A 153 21.69 -0.94 5.14
N ILE A 154 20.93 0.03 4.65
CA ILE A 154 21.47 1.28 4.10
C ILE A 154 22.30 2.02 5.16
N LEU A 155 21.79 2.12 6.38
CA LEU A 155 22.50 2.74 7.49
C LEU A 155 23.82 1.99 7.81
N GLN A 156 23.75 0.67 7.89
CA GLN A 156 24.94 -0.17 8.17
C GLN A 156 25.97 -0.08 7.03
N ASP A 157 25.54 -0.07 5.77
CA ASP A 157 26.44 0.05 4.61
C ASP A 157 27.15 1.42 4.57
N GLU A 158 26.43 2.49 4.92
CA GLU A 158 27.04 3.83 5.02
C GLU A 158 28.09 3.88 6.15
N VAL A 159 27.73 3.38 7.32
CA VAL A 159 28.64 3.31 8.46
C VAL A 159 29.82 2.38 8.18
N LYS A 160 29.60 1.23 7.52
CA LYS A 160 30.65 0.32 7.05
C LYS A 160 31.70 1.04 6.21
N LYS A 161 31.28 1.82 5.22
CA LYS A 161 32.18 2.62 4.37
C LYS A 161 33.00 3.62 5.21
N ARG A 162 32.38 4.23 6.20
CA ARG A 162 33.04 5.20 7.08
C ARG A 162 34.05 4.51 7.99
N ILE A 163 33.71 3.39 8.59
CA ILE A 163 34.63 2.56 9.40
C ILE A 163 35.79 2.07 8.53
N ALA A 164 35.53 1.55 7.33
CA ALA A 164 36.57 1.10 6.43
C ALA A 164 37.57 2.21 6.12
N ALA A 165 37.10 3.43 5.78
CA ALA A 165 37.98 4.58 5.53
C ALA A 165 38.86 4.96 6.73
N MET A 166 38.38 4.74 7.96
CA MET A 166 39.15 5.00 9.18
C MET A 166 40.18 3.90 9.48
N LEU A 167 39.94 2.66 9.05
CA LEU A 167 40.73 1.48 9.35
C LEU A 167 41.81 1.16 8.30
N VAL A 168 41.72 1.73 7.08
CA VAL A 168 42.71 1.48 6.03
C VAL A 168 44.11 1.77 6.51
N GLY A 169 45.06 0.82 6.29
CA GLY A 169 46.47 0.94 6.67
C GLY A 169 46.79 0.67 8.14
N LYS A 170 45.78 0.35 8.96
CA LYS A 170 45.97 -0.04 10.37
C LYS A 170 46.27 -1.51 10.50
N THR A 171 46.86 -1.92 11.61
CA THR A 171 47.18 -3.33 11.92
C THR A 171 46.27 -3.87 13.02
N LEU A 172 45.86 -5.10 12.83
CA LEU A 172 44.98 -5.84 13.76
C LEU A 172 45.77 -6.24 15.02
N SER A 173 45.23 -6.01 16.22
CA SER A 173 45.86 -6.39 17.49
C SER A 173 45.38 -7.74 18.05
N ALA A 174 44.39 -8.35 17.44
CA ALA A 174 43.87 -9.66 17.84
C ALA A 174 43.20 -10.34 16.66
N ASP A 175 43.10 -11.67 16.66
CA ASP A 175 42.41 -12.45 15.65
C ASP A 175 40.92 -12.01 15.54
N LEU A 176 40.42 -11.87 14.31
CA LEU A 176 39.02 -11.57 14.04
C LEU A 176 38.27 -12.83 13.62
N PHE A 177 37.17 -13.11 14.28
CA PHE A 177 36.29 -14.23 14.00
C PHE A 177 34.99 -13.78 13.35
N ASP A 178 34.32 -14.73 12.66
CA ASP A 178 32.99 -14.53 12.11
C ASP A 178 31.96 -14.14 13.18
N ASP A 179 30.73 -13.81 12.76
CA ASP A 179 29.67 -13.38 13.67
C ASP A 179 29.26 -14.48 14.68
N PHE A 180 29.60 -15.73 14.39
CA PHE A 180 29.31 -16.90 15.23
C PHE A 180 30.53 -17.40 16.02
N GLY A 181 31.72 -16.82 15.85
CA GLY A 181 32.96 -17.21 16.50
C GLY A 181 33.52 -18.56 16.03
N ARG A 182 33.08 -19.05 14.86
CA ARG A 182 33.44 -20.37 14.34
C ARG A 182 34.63 -20.37 13.40
N GLU A 183 34.67 -19.35 12.52
CA GLU A 183 35.69 -19.24 11.51
C GLU A 183 36.56 -17.99 11.76
N ARG A 184 37.87 -18.17 11.66
CA ARG A 184 38.81 -17.06 11.78
C ARG A 184 38.91 -16.33 10.45
N LEU A 185 38.42 -15.10 10.40
CA LEU A 185 38.44 -14.25 9.22
C LEU A 185 39.78 -13.60 8.97
N LEU A 186 40.42 -13.05 10.01
CA LEU A 186 41.71 -12.39 9.93
C LEU A 186 42.60 -12.76 11.11
N VAL A 187 43.94 -12.76 10.89
CA VAL A 187 44.96 -13.08 11.88
C VAL A 187 45.53 -11.80 12.49
N GLU A 188 45.92 -11.85 13.75
CA GLU A 188 46.64 -10.78 14.42
C GLU A 188 47.85 -10.30 13.58
N GLY A 189 48.09 -8.99 13.51
CA GLY A 189 49.14 -8.39 12.73
C GLY A 189 48.84 -8.16 11.25
N THR A 190 47.63 -8.57 10.76
CA THR A 190 47.22 -8.31 9.38
C THR A 190 47.04 -6.80 9.17
N ILE A 191 47.60 -6.26 8.07
CA ILE A 191 47.36 -4.89 7.64
C ILE A 191 46.00 -4.82 6.93
N LEU A 192 45.15 -3.93 7.38
CA LEU A 192 43.81 -3.75 6.85
C LEU A 192 43.86 -2.98 5.53
N THR A 193 43.58 -3.65 4.42
CA THR A 193 43.43 -3.03 3.10
C THR A 193 41.97 -2.76 2.80
N ASP A 194 41.69 -1.85 1.85
CA ASP A 194 40.34 -1.51 1.46
C ASP A 194 39.54 -2.73 0.96
N GLU A 195 40.20 -3.62 0.20
CA GLU A 195 39.62 -4.87 -0.30
C GLU A 195 39.13 -5.78 0.84
N ILE A 196 39.98 -6.02 1.84
CA ILE A 196 39.67 -6.85 3.01
C ILE A 196 38.48 -6.24 3.79
N LEU A 197 38.50 -4.92 3.98
CA LEU A 197 37.45 -4.22 4.74
C LEU A 197 36.10 -4.22 4.03
N MET A 198 36.10 -4.20 2.70
CA MET A 198 34.87 -4.27 1.91
C MET A 198 34.23 -5.65 1.95
N ASP A 199 34.99 -6.73 2.08
CA ASP A 199 34.47 -8.10 2.16
C ASP A 199 33.91 -8.44 3.54
N LEU A 200 34.32 -7.75 4.61
CA LEU A 200 33.85 -7.98 5.96
C LEU A 200 32.41 -7.50 6.18
N SER A 201 31.65 -8.17 7.04
CA SER A 201 30.34 -7.71 7.49
C SER A 201 30.48 -6.46 8.40
N TYR A 202 29.39 -5.67 8.52
CA TYR A 202 29.34 -4.57 9.48
C TYR A 202 29.67 -5.03 10.91
N ASN A 203 29.10 -6.14 11.33
CA ASN A 203 29.31 -6.70 12.67
C ASN A 203 30.77 -7.12 12.91
N SER A 204 31.44 -7.66 11.90
CA SER A 204 32.84 -8.03 11.96
C SER A 204 33.74 -6.80 12.06
N LEU A 205 33.43 -5.74 11.29
CA LEU A 205 34.20 -4.49 11.31
C LEU A 205 34.19 -3.79 12.67
N VAL A 206 33.04 -3.77 13.33
CA VAL A 206 32.87 -3.16 14.65
C VAL A 206 33.67 -3.89 15.74
N ARG A 207 33.92 -5.21 15.58
CA ARG A 207 34.70 -6.02 16.52
C ARG A 207 36.22 -5.94 16.34
N ILE A 208 36.68 -5.18 15.33
CA ILE A 208 38.10 -4.98 15.10
C ILE A 208 38.75 -4.31 16.31
N LYS A 209 39.84 -4.89 16.80
CA LYS A 209 40.68 -4.32 17.86
C LYS A 209 41.97 -3.81 17.27
N LEU A 210 42.31 -2.56 17.55
CA LEU A 210 43.50 -1.88 17.09
C LEU A 210 44.61 -1.94 18.15
N ASN A 211 45.83 -1.67 17.72
CA ASN A 211 46.97 -1.60 18.62
C ASN A 211 46.84 -0.43 19.64
N PRO A 212 47.43 -0.54 20.84
CA PRO A 212 47.33 0.51 21.87
C PRO A 212 47.76 1.91 21.44
N GLY A 213 48.58 2.00 20.39
CA GLY A 213 48.98 3.29 19.78
C GLY A 213 47.85 4.03 19.07
N ASP A 214 46.78 3.37 18.71
CA ASP A 214 45.62 3.90 18.02
C ASP A 214 44.37 4.01 18.94
N SER A 215 44.58 4.25 20.23
CA SER A 215 43.49 4.27 21.24
C SER A 215 42.38 5.30 20.95
N SER A 216 42.74 6.48 20.45
CA SER A 216 41.76 7.50 20.07
C SER A 216 40.82 7.02 18.94
N LEU A 217 41.38 6.31 17.97
CA LEU A 217 40.64 5.77 16.84
C LEU A 217 39.71 4.61 17.28
N GLN A 218 40.12 3.82 18.28
CA GLN A 218 39.31 2.83 18.89
C GLN A 218 38.12 3.43 19.67
N GLU A 219 38.32 4.57 20.33
CA GLU A 219 37.26 5.32 20.98
C GLU A 219 36.27 5.88 19.97
N ASP A 220 36.74 6.47 18.86
CA ASP A 220 35.88 6.93 17.77
C ASP A 220 35.04 5.81 17.14
N LEU A 221 35.63 4.61 16.96
CA LEU A 221 34.91 3.42 16.48
C LEU A 221 33.79 3.00 17.44
N ASN A 222 34.11 2.95 18.74
CA ASN A 222 33.13 2.58 19.76
C ASN A 222 31.99 3.61 19.85
N GLU A 223 32.30 4.91 19.71
CA GLU A 223 31.29 5.97 19.67
C GLU A 223 30.39 5.82 18.45
N LEU A 224 30.99 5.56 17.28
CA LEU A 224 30.26 5.37 16.03
C LEU A 224 29.33 4.15 16.12
N GLU A 225 29.80 3.02 16.70
CA GLU A 225 28.98 1.83 16.96
C GLU A 225 27.80 2.15 17.85
N GLN A 226 28.05 2.80 18.99
CA GLN A 226 26.99 3.16 19.94
C GLN A 226 25.96 4.10 19.31
N ARG A 227 26.41 5.04 18.50
CA ARG A 227 25.53 5.98 17.79
C ARG A 227 24.66 5.23 16.77
N THR A 228 25.25 4.34 15.99
CA THR A 228 24.56 3.53 14.99
C THR A 228 23.57 2.58 15.67
N GLY A 229 23.97 1.91 16.75
CA GLY A 229 23.09 1.05 17.54
C GLY A 229 21.85 1.80 18.02
N ARG A 230 22.01 3.01 18.57
CA ARG A 230 20.89 3.86 18.99
C ARG A 230 19.97 4.25 17.81
N GLN A 231 20.54 4.55 16.64
CA GLN A 231 19.75 4.87 15.46
C GLN A 231 18.94 3.66 14.98
N VAL A 232 19.55 2.47 14.92
CA VAL A 232 18.84 1.22 14.56
C VAL A 232 17.73 0.92 15.56
N GLU A 233 17.96 1.12 16.85
CA GLU A 233 16.94 0.93 17.89
C GLU A 233 15.74 1.87 17.71
N VAL A 234 16.00 3.15 17.37
CA VAL A 234 14.94 4.13 17.08
C VAL A 234 14.14 3.70 15.86
N ILE A 235 14.80 3.29 14.76
CA ILE A 235 14.14 2.82 13.53
C ILE A 235 13.26 1.61 13.86
N LYS A 236 13.77 0.62 14.59
CA LYS A 236 13.01 -0.55 15.04
C LYS A 236 11.78 -0.17 15.84
N ARG A 237 11.95 0.68 16.85
CA ARG A 237 10.84 1.13 17.70
C ARG A 237 9.74 1.83 16.90
N VAL A 238 10.12 2.72 15.97
CA VAL A 238 9.14 3.40 15.09
C VAL A 238 8.42 2.41 14.18
N SER A 239 9.12 1.39 13.66
CA SER A 239 8.52 0.33 12.88
C SER A 239 7.54 -0.51 13.71
N ASP A 240 7.93 -0.90 14.93
CA ASP A 240 7.09 -1.68 15.84
C ASP A 240 5.82 -0.91 16.26
N GLU A 241 5.93 0.40 16.53
CA GLU A 241 4.79 1.26 16.79
C GLU A 241 3.83 1.34 15.60
N LYS A 242 4.36 1.38 14.35
CA LYS A 242 3.53 1.34 13.13
C LYS A 242 2.83 0.00 12.98
N LYS A 243 3.53 -1.12 13.18
CA LYS A 243 2.95 -2.47 13.13
C LYS A 243 1.86 -2.65 14.19
N GLU A 244 2.10 -2.19 15.41
CA GLU A 244 1.10 -2.25 16.47
C GLU A 244 -0.17 -1.49 16.10
N LYS A 245 -0.05 -0.33 15.44
CA LYS A 245 -1.21 0.44 14.95
C LYS A 245 -2.02 -0.33 13.93
N VAL A 246 -1.36 -0.99 12.97
CA VAL A 246 -2.03 -1.83 11.96
C VAL A 246 -2.78 -2.99 12.62
N LEU A 247 -2.14 -3.69 13.57
CA LEU A 247 -2.75 -4.82 14.27
C LEU A 247 -3.89 -4.42 15.22
N ARG A 248 -3.80 -3.23 15.80
CA ARG A 248 -4.75 -2.76 16.82
C ARG A 248 -6.15 -2.51 16.30
N GLY A 249 -6.30 -2.37 14.98
CA GLY A 249 -7.55 -1.97 14.31
C GLY A 249 -7.74 -0.46 14.33
N ASP A 250 -8.62 0.00 13.44
CA ASP A 250 -8.79 1.40 13.14
C ASP A 250 -9.75 2.11 14.09
N GLU A 251 -9.50 3.38 14.37
CA GLU A 251 -10.41 4.27 15.08
C GLU A 251 -11.41 4.85 14.07
N LEU A 252 -12.48 4.10 13.83
CA LEU A 252 -13.57 4.56 12.96
C LEU A 252 -14.58 5.41 13.73
N PRO A 253 -15.32 6.30 13.04
CA PRO A 253 -16.38 7.11 13.64
C PRO A 253 -17.41 6.26 14.41
N PRO A 254 -18.09 6.82 15.41
CA PRO A 254 -19.10 6.10 16.17
C PRO A 254 -20.19 5.52 15.27
N GLY A 255 -20.48 4.23 15.42
CA GLY A 255 -21.50 3.53 14.63
C GLY A 255 -20.98 2.93 13.31
N VAL A 256 -19.77 3.26 12.85
CA VAL A 256 -19.16 2.62 11.68
C VAL A 256 -18.45 1.34 12.11
N ILE A 257 -18.79 0.23 11.46
CA ILE A 257 -18.23 -1.10 11.69
C ILE A 257 -17.02 -1.33 10.77
N LYS A 258 -17.19 -1.00 9.48
CA LYS A 258 -16.24 -1.23 8.41
C LYS A 258 -16.29 -0.06 7.42
N LEU A 259 -15.14 0.35 6.92
CA LEU A 259 -15.00 1.34 5.84
C LEU A 259 -14.15 0.72 4.75
N VAL A 260 -14.63 0.74 3.52
CA VAL A 260 -13.88 0.28 2.34
C VAL A 260 -13.65 1.45 1.43
N LYS A 261 -12.39 1.63 1.01
CA LYS A 261 -11.98 2.63 0.03
C LYS A 261 -11.46 1.93 -1.22
N VAL A 262 -11.98 2.31 -2.37
CA VAL A 262 -11.60 1.77 -3.67
C VAL A 262 -11.01 2.88 -4.52
N TYR A 263 -9.85 2.63 -5.10
CA TYR A 263 -9.13 3.59 -5.95
C TYR A 263 -9.21 3.14 -7.41
N VAL A 264 -9.80 3.97 -8.26
CA VAL A 264 -9.96 3.73 -9.69
C VAL A 264 -9.03 4.67 -10.46
N ALA A 265 -8.12 4.11 -11.26
CA ALA A 265 -7.27 4.88 -12.16
C ALA A 265 -7.93 5.00 -13.53
N MET A 266 -8.14 6.23 -13.96
CA MET A 266 -8.68 6.57 -15.27
C MET A 266 -7.61 7.18 -16.14
N LYS A 267 -7.55 6.74 -17.40
CA LYS A 267 -6.69 7.34 -18.42
C LYS A 267 -7.52 8.28 -19.28
N ARG A 268 -7.29 9.59 -19.15
CA ARG A 268 -8.00 10.61 -19.93
C ARG A 268 -7.11 11.10 -21.05
N LYS A 269 -7.49 10.74 -22.27
CA LYS A 269 -6.86 11.22 -23.50
C LYS A 269 -7.44 12.55 -23.91
N LEU A 270 -6.70 13.30 -24.73
CA LEU A 270 -7.22 14.50 -25.36
C LEU A 270 -8.51 14.22 -26.15
N SER A 271 -9.52 15.03 -25.92
CA SER A 271 -10.81 14.96 -26.61
C SER A 271 -11.25 16.33 -27.15
N VAL A 272 -12.18 16.29 -28.07
CA VAL A 272 -12.83 17.53 -28.56
C VAL A 272 -13.56 18.18 -27.38
N GLY A 273 -13.33 19.49 -27.20
CA GLY A 273 -13.88 20.28 -26.10
C GLY A 273 -12.86 20.52 -24.96
N ASP A 274 -11.72 19.82 -24.93
CA ASP A 274 -10.68 20.09 -23.93
C ASP A 274 -10.01 21.44 -24.17
N LYS A 275 -9.71 22.15 -23.09
CA LYS A 275 -9.02 23.44 -23.11
C LYS A 275 -7.52 23.24 -23.05
N MET A 276 -6.82 23.84 -24.00
CA MET A 276 -5.36 23.89 -24.06
C MET A 276 -4.84 25.30 -24.04
N ALA A 277 -3.62 25.49 -23.53
CA ALA A 277 -2.95 26.79 -23.54
C ALA A 277 -1.47 26.64 -23.88
N GLY A 278 -0.93 27.61 -24.61
CA GLY A 278 0.51 27.74 -24.82
C GLY A 278 1.18 28.49 -23.66
N ARG A 279 2.53 28.58 -23.72
CA ARG A 279 3.35 29.21 -22.67
C ARG A 279 3.14 30.73 -22.54
N HIS A 280 2.56 31.40 -23.55
CA HIS A 280 2.41 32.85 -23.62
C HIS A 280 0.96 33.32 -23.35
N GLY A 281 0.14 32.46 -22.72
CA GLY A 281 -1.22 32.83 -22.33
C GLY A 281 -2.27 32.68 -23.45
N ASN A 282 -1.87 32.20 -24.63
CA ASN A 282 -2.77 31.84 -25.73
C ASN A 282 -3.50 30.54 -25.32
N LYS A 283 -4.80 30.67 -25.07
CA LYS A 283 -5.67 29.55 -24.69
C LYS A 283 -6.67 29.28 -25.82
N GLY A 284 -7.02 28.02 -25.98
CA GLY A 284 -8.01 27.60 -26.97
C GLY A 284 -8.70 26.31 -26.56
N VAL A 285 -9.66 25.89 -27.37
CA VAL A 285 -10.43 24.66 -27.18
C VAL A 285 -10.19 23.73 -28.36
N ILE A 286 -9.99 22.45 -28.11
CA ILE A 286 -9.84 21.46 -29.19
C ILE A 286 -11.17 21.36 -29.94
N ALA A 287 -11.14 21.76 -31.18
CA ALA A 287 -12.33 21.76 -32.05
C ALA A 287 -12.45 20.44 -32.81
N ARG A 288 -11.34 19.90 -33.29
CA ARG A 288 -11.31 18.63 -34.06
C ARG A 288 -10.00 17.88 -33.84
N VAL A 289 -10.09 16.55 -33.88
CA VAL A 289 -8.97 15.63 -34.04
C VAL A 289 -8.99 15.16 -35.49
N LEU A 290 -7.89 15.35 -36.23
CA LEU A 290 -7.78 15.03 -37.65
C LEU A 290 -6.69 14.01 -37.89
N PRO A 291 -6.88 13.08 -38.86
CA PRO A 291 -5.80 12.23 -39.36
C PRO A 291 -4.70 13.07 -39.98
N GLU A 292 -3.45 12.58 -40.00
CA GLU A 292 -2.32 13.20 -40.68
C GLU A 292 -2.41 13.06 -42.19
#